data_8b7c0f1660844ac23ed9d292b7092675
#
_entry.id   8b7c0f1660844ac23ed9d292b7092675
#
_cell.length_a   1.000
_cell.length_b   1.000
_cell.length_c   1.000
_cell.angle_alpha   90.00
_cell.angle_beta   90.00
_cell.angle_gamma   90.00
#
_symmetry.space_group_name_H-M   'P 1'
#
loop_
_entity.id
_entity.type
_entity.pdbx_description
1 polymer ?
#
loop_
_entity_poly.entity_id
_entity_poly.type
_entity_poly.pdbx_seq_one_letter_code
_entity_poly.pdbx_strand_id
1 'polypeptide(L)'
;MTTELCAYSVEACEAARRAGVTRVELCASSYEGGTTPSAAAIRMARRIGGLQLSVMVRPRGGDFLYSDTEFRQMLEEVRFARQCGADGVVFGVLTPDGRVDVQRTAALVAEAGPMQTTFHRAFDMACDLEEALEATVAAGCRRILTSGGRNTAVEGIDTL
;
A
#
# COMPACT_ATOMS: atom_id res chain seq x y z
N MET A 1 0.37 10.69 17.56
CA MET A 1 -0.37 9.87 16.57
C MET A 1 -0.18 10.53 15.21
N THR A 2 0.15 9.77 14.17
CA THR A 2 0.30 10.29 12.80
C THR A 2 -0.96 9.96 12.00
N THR A 3 -1.56 10.97 11.37
CA THR A 3 -2.70 10.78 10.46
C THR A 3 -2.18 10.63 9.03
N GLU A 4 -2.67 9.64 8.32
CA GLU A 4 -2.46 9.41 6.89
C GLU A 4 -3.79 9.54 6.16
N LEU A 5 -3.81 10.32 5.07
CA LEU A 5 -5.00 10.48 4.24
C LEU A 5 -4.83 9.68 2.95
N CYS A 6 -5.81 8.82 2.64
CA CYS A 6 -5.90 8.18 1.33
C CYS A 6 -6.41 9.22 0.31
N ALA A 7 -5.60 9.51 -0.70
CA ALA A 7 -5.84 10.52 -1.72
C ALA A 7 -5.94 9.87 -3.10
N TYR A 8 -7.01 10.15 -3.83
CA TYR A 8 -7.27 9.56 -5.14
C TYR A 8 -7.00 10.52 -6.31
N SER A 9 -6.38 11.66 -6.02
CA SER A 9 -5.96 12.62 -7.02
C SER A 9 -4.84 13.52 -6.48
N VAL A 10 -4.18 14.23 -7.38
CA VAL A 10 -3.17 15.23 -7.02
C VAL A 10 -3.81 16.40 -6.27
N GLU A 11 -5.00 16.83 -6.66
CA GLU A 11 -5.76 17.88 -6.00
C GLU A 11 -6.11 17.50 -4.55
N ALA A 12 -6.41 16.21 -4.30
CA ALA A 12 -6.64 15.69 -2.95
C ALA A 12 -5.36 15.79 -2.10
N CYS A 13 -4.19 15.50 -2.67
CA CYS A 13 -2.90 15.70 -1.99
C CYS A 13 -2.63 17.19 -1.66
N GLU A 14 -2.95 18.10 -2.58
CA GLU A 14 -2.84 19.55 -2.34
C GLU A 14 -3.80 20.01 -1.23
N ALA A 15 -5.05 19.51 -1.26
CA ALA A 15 -6.01 19.81 -0.21
C ALA A 15 -5.56 19.28 1.15
N ALA A 16 -5.05 18.05 1.21
CA ALA A 16 -4.46 17.46 2.41
C ALA A 16 -3.32 18.34 2.98
N ARG A 17 -2.42 18.78 2.09
CA ARG A 17 -1.31 19.67 2.48
C ARG A 17 -1.82 21.00 3.05
N ARG A 18 -2.82 21.64 2.42
CA ARG A 18 -3.43 22.88 2.92
C ARG A 18 -4.13 22.69 4.27
N ALA A 19 -4.70 21.50 4.51
CA ALA A 19 -5.35 21.15 5.78
C ALA A 19 -4.35 20.75 6.89
N GLY A 20 -3.03 20.78 6.63
CA GLY A 20 -2.02 20.43 7.62
C GLY A 20 -1.77 18.92 7.78
N VAL A 21 -2.33 18.08 6.91
CA VAL A 21 -1.98 16.65 6.85
C VAL A 21 -0.54 16.51 6.39
N THR A 22 0.22 15.66 7.06
CA THR A 22 1.65 15.49 6.78
C THR A 22 1.98 14.22 5.99
N ARG A 23 1.04 13.27 5.87
CA ARG A 23 1.24 12.03 5.13
C ARG A 23 0.02 11.67 4.31
N VAL A 24 0.25 11.28 3.06
CA VAL A 24 -0.79 10.83 2.14
C VAL A 24 -0.42 9.47 1.54
N GLU A 25 -1.45 8.65 1.31
CA GLU A 25 -1.38 7.47 0.46
C GLU A 25 -2.04 7.81 -0.87
N LEU A 26 -1.25 7.92 -1.92
CA LEU A 26 -1.75 8.24 -3.26
C LEU A 26 -2.19 6.97 -3.97
N CYS A 27 -3.45 6.94 -4.39
CA CYS A 27 -4.10 5.86 -5.11
C CYS A 27 -4.77 6.37 -6.39
N ALA A 28 -5.13 5.45 -7.28
CA ALA A 28 -6.15 5.64 -8.31
C ALA A 28 -7.39 4.80 -7.97
N SER A 29 -8.48 4.93 -8.74
CA SER A 29 -9.66 4.04 -8.72
C SER A 29 -10.26 3.82 -7.33
N SER A 30 -10.84 4.88 -6.75
CA SER A 30 -11.46 4.81 -5.42
C SER A 30 -12.54 3.72 -5.30
N TYR A 31 -13.29 3.49 -6.38
CA TYR A 31 -14.34 2.46 -6.46
C TYR A 31 -13.81 1.02 -6.42
N GLU A 32 -12.51 0.81 -6.70
CA GLU A 32 -11.82 -0.49 -6.58
C GLU A 32 -11.05 -0.64 -5.25
N GLY A 33 -11.17 0.33 -4.37
CA GLY A 33 -10.42 0.34 -3.11
C GLY A 33 -8.96 0.77 -3.25
N GLY A 34 -8.61 1.40 -4.37
CA GLY A 34 -7.27 1.89 -4.65
C GLY A 34 -6.44 0.96 -5.54
N THR A 35 -5.92 1.51 -6.63
CA THR A 35 -4.96 0.88 -7.54
C THR A 35 -3.75 1.79 -7.73
N THR A 36 -2.73 1.31 -8.45
CA THR A 36 -1.52 2.09 -8.74
C THR A 36 -1.87 3.39 -9.48
N PRO A 37 -1.46 4.55 -8.95
CA PRO A 37 -1.67 5.83 -9.62
C PRO A 37 -0.76 5.97 -10.85
N SER A 38 -1.16 6.82 -11.80
CA SER A 38 -0.35 7.07 -12.99
C SER A 38 1.02 7.67 -12.64
N ALA A 39 2.01 7.41 -13.49
CA ALA A 39 3.35 7.98 -13.36
C ALA A 39 3.34 9.52 -13.26
N ALA A 40 2.42 10.17 -13.99
CA ALA A 40 2.25 11.62 -13.93
C ALA A 40 1.74 12.06 -12.55
N ALA A 41 0.74 11.37 -11.99
CA ALA A 41 0.18 11.67 -10.69
C ALA A 41 1.24 11.54 -9.58
N ILE A 42 2.05 10.49 -9.59
CA ILE A 42 3.15 10.28 -8.62
C ILE A 42 4.15 11.45 -8.69
N ARG A 43 4.60 11.81 -9.89
CA ARG A 43 5.54 12.93 -10.08
C ARG A 43 4.97 14.27 -9.63
N MET A 44 3.69 14.53 -9.93
CA MET A 44 3.03 15.78 -9.53
C MET A 44 2.83 15.82 -8.01
N ALA A 45 2.33 14.76 -7.40
CA ALA A 45 2.15 14.68 -5.96
C ALA A 45 3.48 14.89 -5.20
N ARG A 46 4.60 14.31 -5.70
CA ARG A 46 5.92 14.50 -5.07
C ARG A 46 6.36 15.96 -5.06
N ARG A 47 5.99 16.76 -6.07
CA ARG A 47 6.35 18.19 -6.17
C ARG A 47 5.62 19.11 -5.18
N ILE A 48 4.52 18.65 -4.57
CA ILE A 48 3.74 19.44 -3.61
C ILE A 48 4.61 19.85 -2.41
N GLY A 49 5.56 19.03 -2.00
CA GLY A 49 6.44 19.31 -0.88
C GLY A 49 5.74 19.29 0.49
N GLY A 50 6.48 19.02 1.54
CA GLY A 50 5.96 18.99 2.91
C GLY A 50 4.95 17.87 3.19
N LEU A 51 4.84 16.88 2.29
CA LEU A 51 4.07 15.65 2.46
C LEU A 51 4.99 14.44 2.43
N GLN A 52 4.78 13.51 3.32
CA GLN A 52 5.25 12.15 3.16
C GLN A 52 4.32 11.45 2.16
N LEU A 53 4.87 10.96 1.08
CA LEU A 53 4.13 10.33 -0.01
C LEU A 53 4.31 8.82 0.02
N SER A 54 3.25 8.09 0.38
CA SER A 54 3.12 6.65 0.15
C SER A 54 2.39 6.42 -1.19
N VAL A 55 2.86 5.48 -1.99
CA VAL A 55 2.28 5.17 -3.31
C VAL A 55 1.68 3.77 -3.27
N MET A 56 0.40 3.65 -3.66
CA MET A 56 -0.25 2.37 -3.86
C MET A 56 0.37 1.63 -5.03
N VAL A 57 0.71 0.37 -4.81
CA VAL A 57 1.20 -0.58 -5.83
C VAL A 57 0.24 -1.76 -5.90
N ARG A 58 -0.76 -1.64 -6.75
CA ARG A 58 -1.83 -2.60 -6.96
C ARG A 58 -2.29 -2.48 -8.41
N PRO A 59 -1.88 -3.41 -9.29
CA PRO A 59 -2.09 -3.28 -10.75
C PRO A 59 -3.56 -3.27 -11.17
N ARG A 60 -4.45 -3.87 -10.39
CA ARG A 60 -5.88 -3.96 -10.65
C ARG A 60 -6.69 -4.09 -9.37
N GLY A 61 -7.99 -3.86 -9.45
CA GLY A 61 -8.97 -4.21 -8.43
C GLY A 61 -9.18 -5.73 -8.31
N GLY A 62 -10.14 -6.12 -7.48
CA GLY A 62 -10.46 -7.52 -7.18
C GLY A 62 -9.54 -8.14 -6.14
N ASP A 63 -9.19 -9.41 -6.31
CA ASP A 63 -8.35 -10.18 -5.41
C ASP A 63 -6.89 -9.70 -5.36
N PHE A 64 -6.09 -10.33 -4.50
CA PHE A 64 -4.68 -10.03 -4.30
C PHE A 64 -3.77 -11.17 -4.76
N LEU A 65 -4.31 -12.09 -5.57
CA LEU A 65 -3.57 -13.16 -6.24
C LEU A 65 -3.16 -12.68 -7.62
N TYR A 66 -1.89 -12.40 -7.80
CA TYR A 66 -1.36 -11.85 -9.05
C TYR A 66 -0.65 -12.89 -9.88
N SER A 67 -0.80 -12.79 -11.21
CA SER A 67 0.01 -13.54 -12.16
C SER A 67 1.48 -13.10 -12.11
N ASP A 68 2.38 -13.88 -12.71
CA ASP A 68 3.80 -13.50 -12.78
C ASP A 68 4.02 -12.21 -13.57
N THR A 69 3.15 -11.90 -14.51
CA THR A 69 3.23 -10.65 -15.28
C THR A 69 2.80 -9.45 -14.44
N GLU A 70 1.69 -9.56 -13.70
CA GLU A 70 1.25 -8.53 -12.76
C GLU A 70 2.28 -8.30 -11.65
N PHE A 71 2.85 -9.37 -11.12
CA PHE A 71 3.90 -9.26 -10.11
C PHE A 71 5.15 -8.54 -10.64
N ARG A 72 5.59 -8.83 -11.86
CA ARG A 72 6.70 -8.08 -12.50
C ARG A 72 6.34 -6.61 -12.68
N GLN A 73 5.08 -6.30 -13.04
CA GLN A 73 4.60 -4.93 -13.11
C GLN A 73 4.69 -4.26 -11.73
N MET A 74 4.28 -4.93 -10.64
CA MET A 74 4.39 -4.39 -9.28
C MET A 74 5.84 -4.03 -8.92
N LEU A 75 6.82 -4.87 -9.27
CA LEU A 75 8.24 -4.57 -9.04
C LEU A 75 8.69 -3.30 -9.78
N GLU A 76 8.27 -3.12 -11.05
CA GLU A 76 8.56 -1.91 -11.81
C GLU A 76 7.87 -0.67 -11.22
N GLU A 77 6.65 -0.80 -10.74
CA GLU A 77 5.91 0.28 -10.07
C GLU A 77 6.59 0.71 -8.76
N VAL A 78 7.07 -0.24 -7.94
CA VAL A 78 7.88 0.05 -6.74
C VAL A 78 9.17 0.79 -7.11
N ARG A 79 9.88 0.29 -8.12
CA ARG A 79 11.11 0.93 -8.63
C ARG A 79 10.85 2.36 -9.10
N PHE A 80 9.77 2.55 -9.85
CA PHE A 80 9.37 3.87 -10.33
C PHE A 80 9.01 4.82 -9.19
N ALA A 81 8.24 4.38 -8.19
CA ALA A 81 7.90 5.17 -7.02
C ALA A 81 9.18 5.63 -6.28
N ARG A 82 10.14 4.72 -6.09
CA ARG A 82 11.46 5.02 -5.51
C ARG A 82 12.23 6.06 -6.32
N GLN A 83 12.28 5.91 -7.63
CA GLN A 83 12.94 6.88 -8.53
C GLN A 83 12.29 8.26 -8.49
N CYS A 84 10.98 8.32 -8.25
CA CYS A 84 10.26 9.58 -8.06
C CYS A 84 10.47 10.21 -6.67
N GLY A 85 11.17 9.53 -5.75
CA GLY A 85 11.42 10.00 -4.39
C GLY A 85 10.21 9.86 -3.47
N ALA A 86 9.37 8.84 -3.67
CA ALA A 86 8.33 8.48 -2.71
C ALA A 86 8.96 8.10 -1.36
N ASP A 87 8.25 8.39 -0.28
CA ASP A 87 8.69 8.06 1.08
C ASP A 87 8.27 6.64 1.47
N GLY A 88 7.26 6.09 0.81
CA GLY A 88 6.76 4.75 1.06
C GLY A 88 6.01 4.15 -0.12
N VAL A 89 5.78 2.84 -0.04
CA VAL A 89 4.93 2.07 -0.94
C VAL A 89 3.97 1.19 -0.15
N VAL A 90 2.81 0.95 -0.73
CA VAL A 90 1.72 0.20 -0.13
C VAL A 90 1.30 -0.92 -1.08
N PHE A 91 1.35 -2.16 -0.64
CA PHE A 91 1.06 -3.34 -1.45
C PHE A 91 0.56 -4.50 -0.58
N GLY A 92 0.15 -5.59 -1.21
CA GLY A 92 -0.15 -6.86 -0.54
C GLY A 92 -0.38 -7.95 -1.57
N VAL A 93 0.21 -9.11 -1.34
CA VAL A 93 0.14 -10.27 -2.23
C VAL A 93 -0.30 -11.48 -1.41
N LEU A 94 -1.31 -12.18 -1.89
CA LEU A 94 -1.78 -13.43 -1.30
C LEU A 94 -1.53 -14.60 -2.24
N THR A 95 -1.46 -15.79 -1.65
CA THR A 95 -1.41 -17.07 -2.35
C THR A 95 -2.83 -17.55 -2.69
N PRO A 96 -3.00 -18.59 -3.54
CA PRO A 96 -4.32 -19.11 -3.88
C PRO A 96 -5.13 -19.65 -2.69
N ASP A 97 -4.46 -20.05 -1.62
CA ASP A 97 -5.07 -20.52 -0.37
C ASP A 97 -5.30 -19.40 0.65
N GLY A 98 -5.13 -18.14 0.24
CA GLY A 98 -5.44 -16.97 1.07
C GLY A 98 -4.39 -16.66 2.13
N ARG A 99 -3.15 -17.13 2.00
CA ARG A 99 -2.03 -16.79 2.88
C ARG A 99 -1.23 -15.63 2.32
N VAL A 100 -0.44 -14.96 3.14
CA VAL A 100 0.53 -13.96 2.65
C VAL A 100 1.60 -14.66 1.81
N ASP A 101 1.80 -14.22 0.56
CA ASP A 101 2.93 -14.66 -0.26
C ASP A 101 4.21 -13.98 0.25
N VAL A 102 4.86 -14.64 1.21
CA VAL A 102 6.08 -14.13 1.87
C VAL A 102 7.19 -13.87 0.86
N GLN A 103 7.35 -14.75 -0.12
CA GLN A 103 8.44 -14.63 -1.10
C GLN A 103 8.26 -13.41 -2.01
N ARG A 104 7.07 -13.23 -2.56
CA ARG A 104 6.75 -12.06 -3.40
C ARG A 104 6.73 -10.78 -2.59
N THR A 105 6.19 -10.81 -1.39
CA THR A 105 6.17 -9.65 -0.48
C THR A 105 7.60 -9.21 -0.12
N ALA A 106 8.48 -10.15 0.24
CA ALA A 106 9.89 -9.86 0.53
C ALA A 106 10.64 -9.28 -0.69
N ALA A 107 10.31 -9.74 -1.91
CA ALA A 107 10.88 -9.18 -3.13
C ALA A 107 10.46 -7.71 -3.35
N LEU A 108 9.19 -7.36 -3.09
CA LEU A 108 8.71 -5.97 -3.13
C LEU A 108 9.37 -5.11 -2.05
N VAL A 109 9.56 -5.64 -0.84
CA VAL A 109 10.30 -4.96 0.25
C VAL A 109 11.74 -4.69 -0.16
N ALA A 110 12.41 -5.68 -0.74
CA ALA A 110 13.79 -5.52 -1.23
C ALA A 110 13.89 -4.44 -2.34
N GLU A 111 12.94 -4.42 -3.29
CA GLU A 111 12.91 -3.42 -4.35
C GLU A 111 12.60 -2.01 -3.79
N ALA A 112 11.80 -1.91 -2.73
CA ALA A 112 11.49 -0.64 -2.07
C ALA A 112 12.74 0.01 -1.44
N GLY A 113 13.72 -0.78 -1.02
CA GLY A 113 14.96 -0.27 -0.43
C GLY A 113 14.71 0.54 0.84
N PRO A 114 15.09 1.83 0.89
CA PRO A 114 14.93 2.64 2.11
C PRO A 114 13.50 3.14 2.35
N MET A 115 12.58 2.99 1.38
CA MET A 115 11.20 3.45 1.53
C MET A 115 10.47 2.69 2.65
N GLN A 116 9.48 3.33 3.26
CA GLN A 116 8.56 2.65 4.16
C GLN A 116 7.70 1.66 3.35
N THR A 117 7.49 0.47 3.90
CA THR A 117 6.67 -0.56 3.28
C THR A 117 5.44 -0.85 4.14
N THR A 118 4.26 -0.79 3.54
CA THR A 118 2.98 -1.08 4.20
C THR A 118 2.30 -2.23 3.48
N PHE A 119 1.98 -3.29 4.21
CA PHE A 119 1.09 -4.33 3.71
C PHE A 119 -0.35 -3.82 3.90
N HIS A 120 -1.08 -3.68 2.80
CA HIS A 120 -2.43 -3.08 2.82
C HIS A 120 -3.51 -4.07 3.26
N ARG A 121 -4.78 -3.69 3.07
CA ARG A 121 -5.95 -4.46 3.49
C ARG A 121 -6.12 -5.85 2.85
N ALA A 122 -5.21 -6.32 2.00
CA ALA A 122 -5.08 -7.75 1.69
C ALA A 122 -4.87 -8.57 2.97
N PHE A 123 -4.29 -7.97 4.02
CA PHE A 123 -4.16 -8.56 5.34
C PHE A 123 -5.52 -9.01 5.90
N ASP A 124 -6.55 -8.17 5.80
CA ASP A 124 -7.90 -8.46 6.30
C ASP A 124 -8.62 -9.56 5.50
N MET A 125 -8.07 -9.95 4.34
CA MET A 125 -8.58 -11.02 3.48
C MET A 125 -7.80 -12.34 3.63
N ALA A 126 -6.78 -12.34 4.49
CA ALA A 126 -6.03 -13.56 4.78
C ALA A 126 -6.89 -14.58 5.54
N CYS A 127 -6.64 -15.87 5.30
CA CYS A 127 -7.38 -16.97 5.94
C CYS A 127 -7.13 -17.08 7.45
N ASP A 128 -5.98 -16.60 7.92
CA ASP A 128 -5.57 -16.56 9.32
C ASP A 128 -4.78 -15.26 9.57
N LEU A 129 -5.28 -14.40 10.46
CA LEU A 129 -4.67 -13.10 10.72
C LEU A 129 -3.39 -13.18 11.57
N GLU A 130 -3.29 -14.14 12.48
CA GLU A 130 -2.08 -14.33 13.30
C GLU A 130 -0.94 -14.82 12.42
N GLU A 131 -1.19 -15.82 11.58
CA GLU A 131 -0.22 -16.27 10.60
C GLU A 131 0.15 -15.15 9.61
N ALA A 132 -0.83 -14.38 9.13
CA ALA A 132 -0.59 -13.27 8.22
C ALA A 132 0.28 -12.18 8.86
N LEU A 133 0.12 -11.92 10.16
CA LEU A 133 0.97 -10.99 10.91
C LEU A 133 2.43 -11.47 10.90
N GLU A 134 2.67 -12.70 11.34
CA GLU A 134 4.02 -13.28 11.37
C GLU A 134 4.66 -13.33 9.97
N ALA A 135 3.89 -13.73 8.96
CA ALA A 135 4.33 -13.78 7.57
C ALA A 135 4.70 -12.38 7.02
N THR A 136 3.90 -11.36 7.36
CA THR A 136 4.15 -9.98 6.93
C THR A 136 5.41 -9.40 7.61
N VAL A 137 5.61 -9.70 8.89
CA VAL A 137 6.83 -9.35 9.63
C VAL A 137 8.04 -10.07 9.04
N ALA A 138 7.93 -11.38 8.79
CA ALA A 138 9.00 -12.19 8.19
C ALA A 138 9.39 -11.69 6.79
N ALA A 139 8.42 -11.20 6.01
CA ALA A 139 8.66 -10.59 4.70
C ALA A 139 9.37 -9.21 4.79
N GLY A 140 9.47 -8.62 5.99
CA GLY A 140 10.17 -7.37 6.25
C GLY A 140 9.33 -6.10 6.07
N CYS A 141 8.00 -6.20 6.01
CA CYS A 141 7.13 -5.03 6.00
C CYS A 141 7.23 -4.27 7.34
N ARG A 142 7.13 -2.95 7.27
CA ARG A 142 7.26 -2.07 8.44
C ARG A 142 5.92 -1.67 9.04
N ARG A 143 4.84 -1.80 8.27
CA ARG A 143 3.47 -1.45 8.69
C ARG A 143 2.48 -2.42 8.08
N ILE A 144 1.35 -2.55 8.76
CA ILE A 144 0.15 -3.22 8.26
C ILE A 144 -0.99 -2.22 8.34
N LEU A 145 -1.77 -2.10 7.28
CA LEU A 145 -3.04 -1.41 7.26
C LEU A 145 -4.15 -2.46 7.42
N THR A 146 -4.84 -2.43 8.53
CA THR A 146 -5.87 -3.42 8.86
C THR A 146 -7.07 -2.78 9.56
N SER A 147 -8.20 -3.41 9.43
CA SER A 147 -9.41 -3.16 10.23
C SER A 147 -9.76 -4.33 11.16
N GLY A 148 -8.75 -5.17 11.49
CA GLY A 148 -8.96 -6.35 12.34
C GLY A 148 -9.76 -7.46 11.67
N GLY A 149 -9.63 -7.63 10.34
CA GLY A 149 -10.37 -8.64 9.55
C GLY A 149 -11.86 -8.35 9.43
N ARG A 150 -12.29 -7.10 9.65
CA ARG A 150 -13.69 -6.66 9.56
C ARG A 150 -13.85 -5.57 8.50
N ASN A 151 -15.10 -5.21 8.19
CA ASN A 151 -15.37 -4.14 7.22
C ASN A 151 -14.85 -2.79 7.70
N THR A 152 -14.99 -2.52 9.00
CA THR A 152 -14.52 -1.28 9.65
C THR A 152 -13.62 -1.60 10.85
N ALA A 153 -12.72 -0.66 11.19
CA ALA A 153 -11.85 -0.78 12.35
C ALA A 153 -12.64 -0.80 13.68
N VAL A 154 -13.83 -0.17 13.73
CA VAL A 154 -14.70 -0.20 14.91
C VAL A 154 -15.24 -1.61 15.15
N GLU A 155 -15.60 -2.32 14.09
CA GLU A 155 -16.06 -3.72 14.21
C GLU A 155 -14.92 -4.69 14.54
N GLY A 156 -13.69 -4.34 14.19
CA GLY A 156 -12.50 -5.17 14.42
C GLY A 156 -11.68 -4.79 15.64
N ILE A 157 -12.20 -3.93 16.53
CA ILE A 157 -11.43 -3.35 17.64
C ILE A 157 -10.84 -4.41 18.60
N ASP A 158 -11.53 -5.53 18.77
CA ASP A 158 -11.07 -6.61 19.65
C ASP A 158 -9.90 -7.42 19.04
N THR A 159 -9.65 -7.26 17.74
CA THR A 159 -8.56 -7.91 17.01
C THR A 159 -7.36 -6.97 16.80
N LEU A 160 -7.61 -5.64 16.84
CA LEU A 160 -6.59 -4.60 16.66
C LEU A 160 -5.77 -4.39 17.93
#